data_c4a69261cfd954df1af6bac4241f8b98
#
_entry.id   c4a69261cfd954df1af6bac4241f8b98
#
_cell.length_a   1.000
_cell.length_b   1.000
_cell.length_c   1.000
_cell.angle_alpha   90.00
_cell.angle_beta   90.00
_cell.angle_gamma   90.00
#
_symmetry.space_group_name_H-M   'P 1'
#
loop_
_entity.id
_entity.type
_entity.pdbx_description
1 polymer ?
#
loop_
_entity_poly.entity_id
_entity_poly.type
_entity_poly.pdbx_seq_one_letter_code
_entity_poly.pdbx_strand_id
1 'polypeptide(L)'
;QIEPKPKVHILINCGFIEPEQNNVALDMMRLFCKQNKYEFCSTLAIGAGEAFLTTPLSFLVKGKIKKLAKLIANRKIGHLSVTLPLSKQSFVKASTKYWIKYGEKFGCSKEQMASMKIE
;
A
#
# COMPACT_ATOMS: atom_id res chain seq x y z
N GLN A 1 5.83 11.63 -37.31
CA GLN A 1 5.03 11.89 -36.11
C GLN A 1 5.76 11.31 -34.90
N ILE A 2 6.01 12.14 -33.90
CA ILE A 2 6.52 11.68 -32.61
C ILE A 2 5.30 11.23 -31.81
N GLU A 3 5.18 9.93 -31.55
CA GLU A 3 4.13 9.43 -30.68
C GLU A 3 4.29 10.00 -29.26
N PRO A 4 3.20 10.45 -28.64
CA PRO A 4 3.28 10.94 -27.26
C PRO A 4 3.74 9.82 -26.33
N LYS A 5 4.71 10.13 -25.47
CA LYS A 5 5.18 9.16 -24.46
C LYS A 5 4.05 8.80 -23.50
N PRO A 6 3.83 7.51 -23.22
CA PRO A 6 2.88 7.12 -22.20
C PRO A 6 3.21 7.73 -20.84
N LYS A 7 2.18 8.27 -20.17
CA LYS A 7 2.27 8.76 -18.78
C LYS A 7 1.86 7.66 -17.82
N VAL A 8 2.72 7.35 -16.88
CA VAL A 8 2.50 6.27 -15.92
C VAL A 8 2.26 6.86 -14.55
N HIS A 9 1.09 6.58 -13.99
CA HIS A 9 0.72 6.90 -12.63
C HIS A 9 0.57 5.62 -11.83
N ILE A 10 1.00 5.60 -10.57
CA ILE A 10 1.06 4.38 -9.78
C ILE A 10 0.26 4.54 -8.50
N LEU A 11 -0.63 3.59 -8.27
CA LEU A 11 -1.26 3.34 -6.98
C LEU A 11 -0.75 1.99 -6.48
N ILE A 12 -0.13 1.99 -5.31
CA ILE A 12 0.48 0.79 -4.72
C ILE A 12 0.14 0.71 -3.24
N ASN A 13 -0.02 -0.50 -2.73
CA ASN A 13 -0.25 -0.74 -1.32
C ASN A 13 0.64 -1.85 -0.75
N CYS A 14 0.81 -1.84 0.56
CA CYS A 14 1.44 -2.92 1.31
C CYS A 14 0.66 -3.22 2.59
N GLY A 15 0.93 -4.37 3.19
CA GLY A 15 0.32 -4.79 4.46
C GLY A 15 0.95 -4.14 5.69
N PHE A 16 2.12 -3.50 5.56
CA PHE A 16 2.79 -2.81 6.65
C PHE A 16 2.17 -1.44 6.90
N ILE A 17 2.26 -0.95 8.15
CA ILE A 17 1.74 0.37 8.49
C ILE A 17 2.55 1.49 7.83
N GLU A 18 3.80 1.26 7.53
CA GLU A 18 4.68 2.23 6.86
C GLU A 18 4.46 2.20 5.34
N PRO A 19 3.91 3.26 4.75
CA PRO A 19 3.74 3.33 3.29
C PRO A 19 5.09 3.33 2.54
N GLU A 20 6.19 3.68 3.21
CA GLU A 20 7.56 3.68 2.69
C GLU A 20 8.05 2.28 2.31
N GLN A 21 7.42 1.22 2.82
CA GLN A 21 7.69 -0.17 2.39
C GLN A 21 7.42 -0.38 0.90
N ASN A 22 6.66 0.51 0.27
CA ASN A 22 6.43 0.51 -1.17
C ASN A 22 7.57 1.14 -1.99
N ASN A 23 8.55 1.79 -1.37
CA ASN A 23 9.54 2.61 -2.07
C ASN A 23 10.38 1.82 -3.07
N VAL A 24 10.81 0.60 -2.72
CA VAL A 24 11.59 -0.24 -3.64
C VAL A 24 10.79 -0.56 -4.91
N ALA A 25 9.52 -0.91 -4.76
CA ALA A 25 8.66 -1.18 -5.91
C ALA A 25 8.42 0.08 -6.77
N LEU A 26 8.27 1.23 -6.14
CA LEU A 26 8.16 2.51 -6.86
C LEU A 26 9.45 2.85 -7.62
N ASP A 27 10.62 2.59 -7.04
CA ASP A 27 11.91 2.79 -7.72
C ASP A 27 12.09 1.83 -8.90
N MET A 28 11.67 0.57 -8.76
CA MET A 28 11.64 -0.39 -9.87
C MET A 28 10.75 0.12 -11.01
N MET A 29 9.57 0.63 -10.71
CA MET A 29 8.67 1.19 -11.71
C MET A 29 9.23 2.46 -12.37
N ARG A 30 9.95 3.29 -11.61
CA ARG A 30 10.64 4.46 -12.15
C ARG A 30 11.73 4.05 -13.15
N LEU A 31 12.53 3.03 -12.82
CA LEU A 31 13.54 2.48 -13.72
C LEU A 31 12.90 1.86 -14.97
N PHE A 32 11.83 1.08 -14.80
CA PHE A 32 11.06 0.52 -15.91
C PHE A 32 10.59 1.62 -16.88
N CYS A 33 10.00 2.68 -16.35
CA CYS A 33 9.55 3.81 -17.16
C CYS A 33 10.72 4.45 -17.90
N LYS A 34 11.87 4.65 -17.24
CA LYS A 34 13.08 5.21 -17.85
C LYS A 34 13.57 4.34 -19.01
N GLN A 35 13.65 3.02 -18.81
CA GLN A 35 14.12 2.08 -19.84
C GLN A 35 13.20 2.03 -21.06
N ASN A 36 11.89 2.15 -20.85
CA ASN A 36 10.90 2.11 -21.92
C ASN A 36 10.52 3.49 -22.48
N LYS A 37 11.22 4.55 -22.07
CA LYS A 37 10.95 5.94 -22.47
C LYS A 37 9.53 6.42 -22.10
N TYR A 38 8.95 5.86 -21.03
CA TYR A 38 7.68 6.32 -20.46
C TYR A 38 7.91 7.48 -19.49
N GLU A 39 6.92 8.33 -19.33
CA GLU A 39 6.95 9.42 -18.36
C GLU A 39 6.43 8.93 -17.02
N PHE A 40 7.30 8.80 -16.00
CA PHE A 40 6.91 8.47 -14.64
C PHE A 40 6.30 9.71 -13.96
N CYS A 41 5.04 9.62 -13.56
CA CYS A 41 4.28 10.76 -13.05
C CYS A 41 3.91 10.61 -11.58
N SER A 42 2.61 10.73 -11.28
CA SER A 42 2.12 10.76 -9.91
C SER A 42 2.05 9.38 -9.27
N THR A 43 2.22 9.33 -7.95
CA THR A 43 2.13 8.10 -7.16
C THR A 43 1.24 8.27 -5.94
N LEU A 44 0.60 7.18 -5.53
CA LEU A 44 -0.04 7.04 -4.23
C LEU A 44 0.43 5.74 -3.58
N ALA A 45 1.17 5.86 -2.48
CA ALA A 45 1.60 4.74 -1.66
C ALA A 45 0.67 4.58 -0.45
N ILE A 46 0.11 3.38 -0.27
CA ILE A 46 -0.82 3.07 0.82
C ILE A 46 -0.14 2.07 1.76
N GLY A 47 0.01 2.44 3.02
CA GLY A 47 0.37 1.53 4.10
C GLY A 47 -0.87 0.93 4.74
N ALA A 48 -0.73 -0.23 5.38
CA ALA A 48 -1.81 -0.96 6.03
C ALA A 48 -3.04 -1.19 5.12
N GLY A 49 -2.82 -1.44 3.83
CA GLY A 49 -3.87 -1.48 2.82
C GLY A 49 -5.00 -2.46 3.15
N GLU A 50 -4.66 -3.67 3.59
CA GLU A 50 -5.66 -4.67 4.00
C GLU A 50 -6.44 -4.24 5.25
N ALA A 51 -5.76 -3.66 6.24
CA ALA A 51 -6.39 -3.22 7.48
C ALA A 51 -7.41 -2.10 7.27
N PHE A 52 -7.27 -1.28 6.25
CA PHE A 52 -8.28 -0.28 5.89
C PHE A 52 -9.63 -0.90 5.54
N LEU A 53 -9.66 -2.11 5.00
CA LEU A 53 -10.90 -2.81 4.64
C LEU A 53 -11.70 -3.24 5.88
N THR A 54 -11.03 -3.43 7.01
CA THR A 54 -11.64 -3.89 8.27
C THR A 54 -11.89 -2.76 9.26
N THR A 55 -11.62 -1.51 8.87
CA THR A 55 -11.79 -0.33 9.72
C THR A 55 -12.76 0.68 9.09
N PRO A 56 -13.41 1.54 9.89
CA PRO A 56 -14.25 2.62 9.37
C PRO A 56 -13.45 3.78 8.74
N LEU A 57 -12.11 3.66 8.65
CA LEU A 57 -11.21 4.73 8.20
C LEU A 57 -10.93 4.70 6.69
N SER A 58 -11.65 3.88 5.93
CA SER A 58 -11.49 3.80 4.46
C SER A 58 -11.65 5.13 3.74
N PHE A 59 -12.34 6.11 4.35
CA PHE A 59 -12.49 7.45 3.78
C PHE A 59 -11.14 8.17 3.61
N LEU A 60 -10.12 7.85 4.41
CA LEU A 60 -8.77 8.42 4.27
C LEU A 60 -8.14 8.00 2.93
N VAL A 61 -8.24 6.72 2.59
CA VAL A 61 -7.76 6.19 1.30
C VAL A 61 -8.56 6.77 0.14
N LYS A 62 -9.89 6.77 0.26
CA LYS A 62 -10.78 7.36 -0.76
C LYS A 62 -10.44 8.82 -1.04
N GLY A 63 -10.15 9.60 0.01
CA GLY A 63 -9.71 11.00 -0.12
C GLY A 63 -8.40 11.13 -0.90
N LYS A 64 -7.43 10.28 -0.65
CA LYS A 64 -6.15 10.29 -1.37
C LYS A 64 -6.29 9.81 -2.82
N ILE A 65 -7.13 8.81 -3.09
CA ILE A 65 -7.45 8.39 -4.46
C ILE A 65 -8.10 9.53 -5.25
N LYS A 66 -9.05 10.24 -4.66
CA LYS A 66 -9.66 11.43 -5.29
C LYS A 66 -8.62 12.52 -5.58
N LYS A 67 -7.66 12.73 -4.65
CA LYS A 67 -6.58 13.70 -4.85
C LYS A 67 -5.65 13.27 -5.99
N LEU A 68 -5.28 11.98 -6.06
CA LEU A 68 -4.52 11.44 -7.18
C LEU A 68 -5.26 11.64 -8.50
N ALA A 69 -6.55 11.33 -8.57
CA ALA A 69 -7.36 11.53 -9.76
C ALA A 69 -7.39 13.00 -10.22
N LYS A 70 -7.49 13.95 -9.26
CA LYS A 70 -7.40 15.39 -9.57
C LYS A 70 -6.03 15.80 -10.12
N LEU A 71 -4.94 15.24 -9.58
CA LEU A 71 -3.59 15.50 -10.11
C LEU A 71 -3.49 15.02 -11.57
N ILE A 72 -3.98 13.81 -11.86
CA ILE A 72 -3.98 13.24 -13.21
C ILE A 72 -4.82 14.12 -14.17
N ALA A 73 -6.05 14.44 -13.77
CA ALA A 73 -6.96 15.27 -14.58
C ALA A 73 -6.37 16.66 -14.91
N ASN A 74 -5.68 17.25 -13.94
CA ASN A 74 -5.05 18.58 -14.10
C ASN A 74 -3.63 18.52 -14.66
N ARG A 75 -3.16 17.36 -15.09
CA ARG A 75 -1.79 17.14 -15.61
C ARG A 75 -0.69 17.61 -14.65
N LYS A 76 -0.96 17.49 -13.33
CA LYS A 76 0.00 17.83 -12.29
C LYS A 76 0.65 16.55 -11.76
N ILE A 77 1.91 16.66 -11.32
CA ILE A 77 2.65 15.56 -10.71
C ILE A 77 2.64 15.75 -9.19
N GLY A 78 2.39 14.68 -8.46
CA GLY A 78 2.46 14.66 -7.00
C GLY A 78 2.64 13.25 -6.45
N HIS A 79 3.36 13.15 -5.34
CA HIS A 79 3.63 11.89 -4.66
C HIS A 79 2.90 11.89 -3.33
N LEU A 80 1.89 11.04 -3.23
CA LEU A 80 0.98 10.96 -2.10
C LEU A 80 1.23 9.69 -1.30
N SER A 81 0.98 9.77 0.00
CA SER A 81 0.96 8.60 0.88
C SER A 81 -0.22 8.66 1.83
N VAL A 82 -0.63 7.50 2.32
CA VAL A 82 -1.63 7.35 3.37
C VAL A 82 -1.41 6.06 4.13
N THR A 83 -1.63 6.11 5.43
CA THR A 83 -1.66 4.93 6.28
C THR A 83 -2.66 5.13 7.41
N LEU A 84 -2.90 4.08 8.21
CA LEU A 84 -3.73 4.18 9.41
C LEU A 84 -3.05 5.08 10.45
N PRO A 85 -3.82 5.98 11.11
CA PRO A 85 -3.31 6.87 12.15
C PRO A 85 -3.12 6.12 13.49
N LEU A 86 -2.29 5.08 13.48
CA LEU A 86 -1.98 4.24 14.62
C LEU A 86 -0.48 4.21 14.88
N SER A 87 -0.09 4.04 16.14
CA SER A 87 1.30 3.71 16.46
C SER A 87 1.66 2.31 15.93
N LYS A 88 2.94 2.08 15.63
CA LYS A 88 3.44 0.74 15.24
C LYS A 88 3.06 -0.32 16.26
N GLN A 89 3.22 -0.02 17.54
CA GLN A 89 2.88 -0.94 18.64
C GLN A 89 1.40 -1.30 18.65
N SER A 90 0.51 -0.32 18.50
CA SER A 90 -0.94 -0.54 18.42
C SER A 90 -1.32 -1.37 17.20
N PHE A 91 -0.70 -1.09 16.05
CA PHE A 91 -0.90 -1.83 14.81
C PHE A 91 -0.46 -3.30 14.96
N VAL A 92 0.74 -3.56 15.49
CA VAL A 92 1.26 -4.91 15.73
C VAL A 92 0.36 -5.68 16.70
N LYS A 93 -0.08 -5.05 17.80
CA LYS A 93 -0.99 -5.66 18.77
C LYS A 93 -2.34 -6.05 18.12
N ALA A 94 -2.92 -5.17 17.33
CA ALA A 94 -4.17 -5.43 16.61
C ALA A 94 -4.00 -6.54 15.56
N SER A 95 -2.92 -6.53 14.80
CA SER A 95 -2.59 -7.54 13.79
C SER A 95 -2.36 -8.91 14.43
N THR A 96 -1.63 -8.98 15.55
CA THR A 96 -1.42 -10.22 16.29
C THR A 96 -2.75 -10.84 16.74
N LYS A 97 -3.64 -10.01 17.32
CA LYS A 97 -4.98 -10.47 17.74
C LYS A 97 -5.81 -10.96 16.54
N TYR A 98 -5.74 -10.24 15.42
CA TYR A 98 -6.44 -10.64 14.19
C TYR A 98 -5.96 -12.01 13.69
N TRP A 99 -4.64 -12.21 13.58
CA TRP A 99 -4.07 -13.46 13.06
C TRP A 99 -4.30 -14.64 13.98
N ILE A 100 -4.24 -14.44 15.31
CA ILE A 100 -4.59 -15.50 16.27
C ILE A 100 -6.04 -15.94 16.06
N LYS A 101 -6.98 -14.99 16.04
CA LYS A 101 -8.39 -15.27 15.80
C LYS A 101 -8.65 -15.94 14.43
N TYR A 102 -7.89 -15.56 13.43
CA TYR A 102 -7.97 -16.17 12.10
C TYR A 102 -7.46 -17.60 12.11
N GLY A 103 -6.33 -17.89 12.77
CA GLY A 103 -5.79 -19.24 12.93
C GLY A 103 -6.72 -20.17 13.70
N GLU A 104 -7.34 -19.68 14.77
CA GLU A 104 -8.33 -20.44 15.56
C GLU A 104 -9.52 -20.90 14.71
N LYS A 105 -9.93 -20.10 13.74
CA LYS A 105 -10.97 -20.45 12.75
C LYS A 105 -10.64 -21.70 11.94
N PHE A 106 -9.35 -21.99 11.76
CA PHE A 106 -8.83 -23.15 11.03
C PHE A 106 -8.26 -24.23 11.95
N GLY A 107 -8.58 -24.19 13.24
CA GLY A 107 -8.18 -25.18 14.23
C GLY A 107 -6.75 -25.06 14.73
N CYS A 108 -6.07 -23.91 14.48
CA CYS A 108 -4.73 -23.65 14.99
C CYS A 108 -4.79 -22.83 16.28
N SER A 109 -4.21 -23.34 17.38
CA SER A 109 -4.05 -22.55 18.60
C SER A 109 -2.93 -21.52 18.49
N LYS A 110 -2.94 -20.52 19.38
CA LYS A 110 -1.88 -19.52 19.48
C LYS A 110 -0.50 -20.16 19.66
N GLU A 111 -0.42 -21.20 20.51
CA GLU A 111 0.81 -21.93 20.80
C GLU A 111 1.32 -22.69 19.58
N GLN A 112 0.41 -23.32 18.83
CA GLN A 112 0.75 -23.99 17.57
C GLN A 112 1.27 -22.98 16.53
N MET A 113 0.62 -21.85 16.39
CA MET A 113 1.07 -20.79 15.46
C MET A 113 2.44 -20.24 15.83
N ALA A 114 2.73 -20.06 17.14
CA ALA A 114 4.02 -19.58 17.63
C ALA A 114 5.15 -20.59 17.48
N SER A 115 4.85 -21.89 17.46
CA SER A 115 5.83 -23.00 17.36
C SER A 115 5.99 -23.53 15.93
N MET A 116 5.27 -23.00 14.96
CA MET A 116 5.37 -23.43 13.56
C MET A 116 6.78 -23.30 13.04
N LYS A 117 7.34 -24.41 12.57
CA LYS A 117 8.60 -24.43 11.82
C LYS A 117 8.29 -24.54 10.34
N ILE A 118 8.95 -23.71 9.55
CA ILE A 118 8.97 -23.85 8.09
C ILE A 118 10.10 -24.84 7.80
N GLU A 119 9.74 -26.04 7.35
CA GLU A 119 10.69 -27.02 6.84
C GLU A 119 11.10 -26.69 5.40
#